data_19a84e993f801e81ec99625ea8acc5ce
#
_entry.id   19a84e993f801e81ec99625ea8acc5ce
#
_cell.length_a   1.000
_cell.length_b   1.000
_cell.length_c   1.000
_cell.angle_alpha   90.00
_cell.angle_beta   90.00
_cell.angle_gamma   90.00
#
_symmetry.space_group_name_H-M   'P 1'
#
loop_
_entity.id
_entity.type
_entity.pdbx_description
1 polymer ?
#
loop_
_entity_poly.entity_id
_entity_poly.type
_entity_poly.pdbx_seq_one_letter_code
_entity_poly.pdbx_strand_id
1 'polypeptide(L)'
;MKKLLLILLLALPLYSQNASTLLNKVKQKYESLSAVCGEFKQTFHWKIADETQITTGTLCTRNGIMFRIEMQDQTIVSDGVTLWTLSKANTQVLIDNAANDKDNNPFLKSFIDKYFKQYKSELLADETLNDAPHYHLILSATSEDEFARTIELWVNKSTLIMSRIKQVDANGNDSIYEVTDIKLNPNLSDQDFKLTVPEGYETVDLR
;
A
#
# COMPACT_ATOMS: atom_id res chain seq x y z
N MET A 1 -38.59 54.88 -12.01
CA MET A 1 -37.94 53.92 -12.87
C MET A 1 -36.99 53.10 -11.98
N LYS A 2 -37.39 51.88 -11.52
CA LYS A 2 -36.61 51.01 -10.69
C LYS A 2 -35.74 50.12 -11.62
N LYS A 3 -34.44 50.29 -11.57
CA LYS A 3 -33.50 49.41 -12.30
C LYS A 3 -33.37 48.08 -11.53
N LEU A 4 -33.87 47.00 -12.13
CA LEU A 4 -33.73 45.63 -11.64
C LEU A 4 -32.31 45.15 -12.00
N LEU A 5 -31.43 44.99 -11.01
CA LEU A 5 -30.07 44.44 -11.19
C LEU A 5 -30.19 42.93 -11.20
N LEU A 6 -30.09 42.32 -12.38
CA LEU A 6 -30.07 40.86 -12.55
C LEU A 6 -28.68 40.32 -12.19
N ILE A 7 -28.52 39.74 -11.00
CA ILE A 7 -27.30 39.06 -10.59
C ILE A 7 -27.30 37.69 -11.26
N LEU A 8 -26.47 37.54 -12.29
CA LEU A 8 -26.22 36.26 -12.96
C LEU A 8 -25.29 35.45 -12.08
N LEU A 9 -25.82 34.50 -11.28
CA LEU A 9 -25.02 33.50 -10.57
C LEU A 9 -24.42 32.56 -11.61
N LEU A 10 -23.14 32.75 -11.94
CA LEU A 10 -22.34 31.80 -12.66
C LEU A 10 -22.10 30.57 -11.75
N ALA A 11 -22.93 29.56 -11.91
CA ALA A 11 -22.66 28.24 -11.35
C ALA A 11 -21.44 27.65 -12.07
N LEU A 12 -20.24 27.79 -11.47
CA LEU A 12 -19.08 27.07 -11.92
C LEU A 12 -19.35 25.56 -11.74
N PRO A 13 -19.16 24.73 -12.77
CA PRO A 13 -19.27 23.29 -12.62
C PRO A 13 -18.22 22.85 -11.62
N LEU A 14 -18.63 22.41 -10.43
CA LEU A 14 -17.79 21.64 -9.52
C LEU A 14 -17.44 20.36 -10.27
N TYR A 15 -16.27 20.31 -10.88
CA TYR A 15 -15.68 19.06 -11.38
C TYR A 15 -15.43 18.15 -10.17
N SER A 16 -16.43 17.36 -9.81
CA SER A 16 -16.25 16.27 -8.85
C SER A 16 -15.20 15.34 -9.44
N GLN A 17 -14.07 15.23 -8.77
CA GLN A 17 -13.00 14.31 -9.17
C GLN A 17 -13.56 12.89 -9.04
N ASN A 18 -13.67 12.17 -10.14
CA ASN A 18 -14.14 10.78 -10.15
C ASN A 18 -13.06 9.88 -9.51
N ALA A 19 -13.45 8.91 -8.69
CA ALA A 19 -12.57 7.98 -8.01
C ALA A 19 -11.60 7.28 -8.98
N SER A 20 -12.08 6.83 -10.14
CA SER A 20 -11.22 6.16 -11.14
C SER A 20 -10.17 7.12 -11.74
N THR A 21 -10.52 8.39 -11.93
CA THR A 21 -9.55 9.40 -12.39
C THR A 21 -8.47 9.65 -11.35
N LEU A 22 -8.84 9.69 -10.05
CA LEU A 22 -7.89 9.84 -8.97
C LEU A 22 -6.98 8.60 -8.85
N LEU A 23 -7.54 7.39 -8.91
CA LEU A 23 -6.76 6.15 -8.89
C LEU A 23 -5.76 6.08 -10.05
N ASN A 24 -6.14 6.53 -11.25
CA ASN A 24 -5.22 6.62 -12.37
C ASN A 24 -4.06 7.60 -12.11
N LYS A 25 -4.32 8.75 -11.47
CA LYS A 25 -3.26 9.68 -11.08
C LYS A 25 -2.33 9.08 -10.03
N VAL A 26 -2.88 8.37 -9.03
CA VAL A 26 -2.10 7.63 -8.03
C VAL A 26 -1.21 6.60 -8.72
N LYS A 27 -1.77 5.78 -9.60
CA LYS A 27 -1.01 4.79 -10.37
C LYS A 27 0.14 5.43 -11.14
N GLN A 28 -0.13 6.48 -11.92
CA GLN A 28 0.89 7.21 -12.67
C GLN A 28 1.98 7.79 -11.74
N LYS A 29 1.58 8.28 -10.54
CA LYS A 29 2.54 8.74 -9.55
C LYS A 29 3.48 7.62 -9.14
N TYR A 30 2.97 6.45 -8.75
CA TYR A 30 3.80 5.30 -8.35
C TYR A 30 4.67 4.79 -9.51
N GLU A 31 4.17 4.79 -10.75
CA GLU A 31 4.94 4.42 -11.94
C GLU A 31 6.07 5.40 -12.26
N SER A 32 5.95 6.66 -11.84
CA SER A 32 7.00 7.69 -12.01
C SER A 32 8.12 7.61 -10.96
N LEU A 33 7.93 6.83 -9.89
CA LEU A 33 8.90 6.71 -8.81
C LEU A 33 9.88 5.56 -9.09
N SER A 34 11.17 5.84 -8.99
CA SER A 34 12.20 4.81 -9.04
C SER A 34 12.27 4.00 -7.75
N ALA A 35 12.04 4.64 -6.60
CA ALA A 35 12.04 4.01 -5.29
C ALA A 35 11.17 4.78 -4.29
N VAL A 36 10.68 4.07 -3.26
CA VAL A 36 9.98 4.65 -2.11
C VAL A 36 10.45 3.91 -0.86
N CYS A 37 10.81 4.66 0.19
CA CYS A 37 11.05 4.12 1.52
C CYS A 37 10.16 4.80 2.55
N GLY A 38 9.92 4.13 3.67
CA GLY A 38 9.18 4.68 4.80
C GLY A 38 9.20 3.77 6.00
N GLU A 39 8.71 4.27 7.12
CA GLU A 39 8.34 3.45 8.27
C GLU A 39 6.90 2.98 8.10
N PHE A 40 6.60 1.77 8.52
CA PHE A 40 5.23 1.27 8.49
C PHE A 40 4.80 0.73 9.85
N LYS A 41 3.49 0.83 10.06
CA LYS A 41 2.77 0.14 11.14
C LYS A 41 1.63 -0.63 10.50
N GLN A 42 1.59 -1.92 10.74
CA GLN A 42 0.45 -2.78 10.43
C GLN A 42 -0.31 -3.08 11.72
N THR A 43 -1.61 -2.86 11.70
CA THR A 43 -2.54 -3.30 12.74
C THR A 43 -3.45 -4.35 12.12
N PHE A 44 -3.36 -5.58 12.59
CA PHE A 44 -4.24 -6.69 12.18
C PHE A 44 -5.21 -6.99 13.31
N HIS A 45 -6.50 -6.93 13.01
CA HIS A 45 -7.56 -7.28 13.95
C HIS A 45 -8.23 -8.58 13.51
N TRP A 46 -8.09 -9.60 14.34
CA TRP A 46 -8.74 -10.89 14.14
C TRP A 46 -10.12 -10.88 14.79
N LYS A 47 -11.15 -10.67 13.98
CA LYS A 47 -12.52 -10.41 14.43
C LYS A 47 -13.11 -11.53 15.29
N ILE A 48 -12.86 -12.80 14.95
CA ILE A 48 -13.44 -13.96 15.68
C ILE A 48 -12.85 -14.08 17.08
N ALA A 49 -11.56 -13.83 17.23
CA ALA A 49 -10.85 -13.90 18.51
C ALA A 49 -10.91 -12.58 19.29
N ASP A 50 -11.34 -11.49 18.66
CA ASP A 50 -11.27 -10.12 19.19
C ASP A 50 -9.83 -9.75 19.62
N GLU A 51 -8.85 -10.20 18.83
CA GLU A 51 -7.43 -9.99 19.09
C GLU A 51 -6.85 -9.00 18.10
N THR A 52 -5.95 -8.15 18.57
CA THR A 52 -5.23 -7.18 17.74
C THR A 52 -3.74 -7.42 17.84
N GLN A 53 -3.10 -7.59 16.68
CA GLN A 53 -1.65 -7.66 16.54
C GLN A 53 -1.13 -6.39 15.86
N ILE A 54 -0.04 -5.84 16.40
CA ILE A 54 0.64 -4.67 15.82
C ILE A 54 2.04 -5.10 15.40
N THR A 55 2.40 -4.80 14.16
CA THR A 55 3.74 -4.99 13.60
C THR A 55 4.24 -3.67 13.08
N THR A 56 5.49 -3.33 13.39
CA THR A 56 6.15 -2.12 12.90
C THR A 56 7.47 -2.47 12.23
N GLY A 57 7.92 -1.61 11.34
CA GLY A 57 9.19 -1.82 10.66
C GLY A 57 9.47 -0.72 9.65
N THR A 58 10.48 -0.97 8.84
CA THR A 58 10.82 -0.15 7.68
C THR A 58 10.54 -0.91 6.39
N LEU A 59 10.26 -0.15 5.36
CA LEU A 59 10.00 -0.70 4.05
C LEU A 59 10.69 0.17 3.01
N CYS A 60 11.34 -0.47 2.03
CA CYS A 60 11.82 0.16 0.80
C CYS A 60 11.30 -0.64 -0.40
N THR A 61 10.85 0.06 -1.44
CA THR A 61 10.52 -0.55 -2.73
C THR A 61 11.29 0.13 -3.84
N ARG A 62 11.60 -0.61 -4.93
CA ARG A 62 12.26 -0.07 -6.12
C ARG A 62 11.67 -0.68 -7.38
N ASN A 63 11.42 0.17 -8.38
CA ASN A 63 10.84 -0.20 -9.68
C ASN A 63 9.50 -0.97 -9.56
N GLY A 64 8.83 -0.91 -8.39
CA GLY A 64 7.55 -1.57 -8.13
C GLY A 64 7.60 -3.10 -8.03
N ILE A 65 8.80 -3.72 -8.04
CA ILE A 65 8.99 -5.18 -7.97
C ILE A 65 10.01 -5.63 -6.93
N MET A 66 11.02 -4.81 -6.66
CA MET A 66 12.01 -5.08 -5.62
C MET A 66 11.53 -4.47 -4.31
N PHE A 67 11.75 -5.17 -3.20
CA PHE A 67 11.40 -4.64 -1.89
C PHE A 67 12.27 -5.22 -0.78
N ARG A 68 12.38 -4.44 0.31
CA ARG A 68 12.98 -4.83 1.57
C ARG A 68 12.08 -4.37 2.70
N ILE A 69 11.67 -5.29 3.55
CA ILE A 69 10.87 -5.05 4.74
C ILE A 69 11.68 -5.55 5.94
N GLU A 70 11.92 -4.67 6.91
CA GLU A 70 12.65 -5.02 8.13
C GLU A 70 11.72 -4.82 9.33
N MET A 71 11.51 -5.88 10.08
CA MET A 71 10.76 -5.93 11.33
C MET A 71 11.67 -6.40 12.46
N GLN A 72 11.20 -6.34 13.68
CA GLN A 72 11.99 -6.76 14.85
C GLN A 72 12.55 -8.18 14.71
N ASP A 73 11.70 -9.14 14.33
CA ASP A 73 12.02 -10.57 14.31
C ASP A 73 12.13 -11.17 12.92
N GLN A 74 11.86 -10.38 11.89
CA GLN A 74 11.83 -10.85 10.50
C GLN A 74 12.40 -9.80 9.55
N THR A 75 13.08 -10.27 8.50
CA THR A 75 13.47 -9.46 7.35
C THR A 75 13.00 -10.15 6.07
N ILE A 76 12.26 -9.45 5.23
CA ILE A 76 11.80 -9.96 3.94
C ILE A 76 12.44 -9.12 2.84
N VAL A 77 13.10 -9.78 1.89
CA VAL A 77 13.79 -9.08 0.79
C VAL A 77 13.45 -9.76 -0.52
N SER A 78 13.20 -8.96 -1.55
CA SER A 78 13.05 -9.45 -2.91
C SER A 78 13.82 -8.60 -3.91
N ASP A 79 14.56 -9.24 -4.80
CA ASP A 79 15.21 -8.61 -5.95
C ASP A 79 14.32 -8.61 -7.22
N GLY A 80 13.06 -9.07 -7.08
CA GLY A 80 12.09 -9.22 -8.15
C GLY A 80 12.11 -10.62 -8.80
N VAL A 81 13.07 -11.47 -8.47
CA VAL A 81 13.19 -12.87 -8.94
C VAL A 81 13.15 -13.82 -7.75
N THR A 82 13.98 -13.56 -6.77
CA THR A 82 14.11 -14.36 -5.53
C THR A 82 13.49 -13.58 -4.37
N LEU A 83 12.79 -14.30 -3.50
CA LEU A 83 12.26 -13.85 -2.23
C LEU A 83 13.03 -14.54 -1.10
N TRP A 84 13.61 -13.76 -0.21
CA TRP A 84 14.23 -14.23 1.03
C TRP A 84 13.40 -13.81 2.22
N THR A 85 13.09 -14.74 3.09
CA THR A 85 12.47 -14.49 4.38
C THR A 85 13.37 -14.97 5.50
N LEU A 86 14.03 -14.04 6.19
CA LEU A 86 14.84 -14.32 7.36
C LEU A 86 13.97 -14.26 8.60
N SER A 87 13.94 -15.32 9.39
CA SER A 87 13.32 -15.39 10.71
C SER A 87 14.42 -15.47 11.78
N LYS A 88 14.50 -14.42 12.63
CA LYS A 88 15.45 -14.41 13.75
C LYS A 88 15.07 -15.43 14.82
N ALA A 89 13.77 -15.57 15.11
CA ALA A 89 13.27 -16.51 16.10
C ALA A 89 13.60 -17.97 15.75
N ASN A 90 13.56 -18.33 14.45
CA ASN A 90 13.83 -19.68 13.97
C ASN A 90 15.28 -19.87 13.53
N THR A 91 16.10 -18.83 13.53
CA THR A 91 17.47 -18.86 12.98
C THR A 91 17.50 -19.48 11.57
N GLN A 92 16.57 -19.05 10.71
CA GLN A 92 16.32 -19.66 9.41
C GLN A 92 16.12 -18.60 8.31
N VAL A 93 16.56 -18.94 7.11
CA VAL A 93 16.25 -18.18 5.88
C VAL A 93 15.52 -19.09 4.91
N LEU A 94 14.28 -18.70 4.56
CA LEU A 94 13.55 -19.31 3.46
C LEU A 94 13.90 -18.59 2.17
N ILE A 95 14.09 -19.34 1.09
CA ILE A 95 14.31 -18.82 -0.27
C ILE A 95 13.19 -19.34 -1.17
N ASP A 96 12.50 -18.44 -1.84
CA ASP A 96 11.37 -18.75 -2.72
C ASP A 96 11.41 -17.88 -3.98
N ASN A 97 10.51 -18.16 -4.93
CA ASN A 97 10.31 -17.33 -6.10
C ASN A 97 9.50 -16.07 -5.71
N ALA A 98 9.97 -14.88 -6.10
CA ALA A 98 9.27 -13.63 -5.83
C ALA A 98 7.86 -13.58 -6.45
N ALA A 99 7.60 -14.39 -7.50
CA ALA A 99 6.29 -14.48 -8.14
C ALA A 99 5.18 -15.00 -7.21
N ASN A 100 5.53 -15.76 -6.16
CA ASN A 100 4.56 -16.37 -5.25
C ASN A 100 3.95 -15.36 -4.26
N ASP A 101 4.61 -14.22 -4.01
CA ASP A 101 4.15 -13.21 -3.04
C ASP A 101 3.71 -11.86 -3.65
N LYS A 102 3.93 -11.66 -4.94
CA LYS A 102 3.75 -10.34 -5.60
C LYS A 102 2.38 -9.70 -5.43
N ASP A 103 1.32 -10.50 -5.30
CA ASP A 103 -0.07 -10.00 -5.28
C ASP A 103 -0.57 -9.67 -3.87
N ASN A 104 0.17 -10.05 -2.83
CA ASN A 104 -0.23 -9.88 -1.43
C ASN A 104 0.41 -8.67 -0.76
N ASN A 105 1.45 -8.09 -1.37
CA ASN A 105 2.15 -6.95 -0.79
C ASN A 105 1.51 -5.62 -1.23
N PRO A 106 0.85 -4.86 -0.32
CA PRO A 106 0.13 -3.63 -0.66
C PRO A 106 1.04 -2.48 -1.13
N PHE A 107 2.35 -2.63 -0.99
CA PHE A 107 3.34 -1.63 -1.37
C PHE A 107 3.91 -1.85 -2.77
N LEU A 108 3.52 -2.93 -3.46
CA LEU A 108 4.01 -3.25 -4.80
C LEU A 108 3.06 -2.76 -5.89
N LYS A 109 3.63 -2.59 -7.08
CA LYS A 109 2.87 -2.21 -8.28
C LYS A 109 1.75 -3.21 -8.60
N SER A 110 1.97 -4.50 -8.36
CA SER A 110 0.98 -5.56 -8.58
C SER A 110 -0.30 -5.36 -7.78
N PHE A 111 -0.19 -4.88 -6.54
CA PHE A 111 -1.36 -4.49 -5.73
C PHE A 111 -2.18 -3.40 -6.43
N ILE A 112 -1.53 -2.31 -6.86
CA ILE A 112 -2.19 -1.22 -7.56
C ILE A 112 -2.85 -1.73 -8.85
N ASP A 113 -2.12 -2.53 -9.64
CA ASP A 113 -2.60 -3.07 -10.91
C ASP A 113 -3.81 -4.00 -10.73
N LYS A 114 -3.81 -4.83 -9.69
CA LYS A 114 -4.92 -5.73 -9.37
C LYS A 114 -6.14 -4.95 -8.89
N TYR A 115 -6.02 -4.25 -7.79
CA TYR A 115 -7.18 -3.70 -7.10
C TYR A 115 -7.79 -2.49 -7.78
N PHE A 116 -7.00 -1.65 -8.44
CA PHE A 116 -7.53 -0.48 -9.15
C PHE A 116 -8.31 -0.83 -10.42
N LYS A 117 -8.12 -2.03 -10.97
CA LYS A 117 -8.85 -2.49 -12.16
C LYS A 117 -10.04 -3.38 -11.84
N GLN A 118 -9.95 -4.19 -10.80
CA GLN A 118 -10.90 -5.26 -10.52
C GLN A 118 -11.98 -4.86 -9.52
N TYR A 119 -11.78 -3.76 -8.80
CA TYR A 119 -12.69 -3.29 -7.77
C TYR A 119 -13.48 -2.07 -8.21
N LYS A 120 -14.74 -2.01 -7.76
CA LYS A 120 -15.54 -0.79 -7.92
C LYS A 120 -15.02 0.25 -6.93
N SER A 121 -14.68 1.45 -7.42
CA SER A 121 -14.13 2.52 -6.59
C SER A 121 -15.12 3.65 -6.39
N GLU A 122 -15.17 4.17 -5.17
CA GLU A 122 -15.96 5.35 -4.78
C GLU A 122 -15.09 6.32 -3.99
N LEU A 123 -15.31 7.62 -4.20
CA LEU A 123 -14.65 8.67 -3.43
C LEU A 123 -15.54 9.02 -2.25
N LEU A 124 -15.00 8.94 -1.05
CA LEU A 124 -15.66 9.34 0.19
C LEU A 124 -15.30 10.78 0.55
N ALA A 125 -15.78 11.26 1.70
CA ALA A 125 -15.40 12.57 2.21
C ALA A 125 -13.90 12.62 2.51
N ASP A 126 -13.28 13.75 2.20
CA ASP A 126 -11.86 13.98 2.51
C ASP A 126 -11.60 13.87 4.01
N GLU A 127 -10.42 13.37 4.37
CA GLU A 127 -9.99 13.25 5.75
C GLU A 127 -8.63 13.92 5.98
N THR A 128 -8.36 14.29 7.22
CA THR A 128 -7.04 14.79 7.65
C THR A 128 -6.33 13.70 8.44
N LEU A 129 -5.17 13.27 7.97
CA LEU A 129 -4.27 12.34 8.67
C LEU A 129 -2.92 13.00 8.89
N ASN A 130 -2.40 12.97 10.12
CA ASN A 130 -1.11 13.56 10.48
C ASN A 130 -0.98 15.00 9.96
N ASP A 131 -2.00 15.83 10.23
CA ASP A 131 -2.11 17.25 9.83
C ASP A 131 -2.08 17.52 8.31
N ALA A 132 -2.21 16.48 7.49
CA ALA A 132 -2.25 16.61 6.03
C ALA A 132 -3.61 16.18 5.46
N PRO A 133 -4.13 16.90 4.45
CA PRO A 133 -5.39 16.54 3.80
C PRO A 133 -5.21 15.33 2.88
N HIS A 134 -6.15 14.39 2.96
CA HIS A 134 -6.18 13.16 2.18
C HIS A 134 -7.49 13.00 1.41
N TYR A 135 -7.38 12.45 0.22
CA TYR A 135 -8.52 11.81 -0.43
C TYR A 135 -8.78 10.48 0.27
N HIS A 136 -10.04 10.19 0.57
CA HIS A 136 -10.46 8.91 1.10
C HIS A 136 -11.27 8.17 0.03
N LEU A 137 -10.84 6.98 -0.34
CA LEU A 137 -11.50 6.13 -1.32
C LEU A 137 -11.85 4.78 -0.70
N ILE A 138 -12.94 4.19 -1.17
CA ILE A 138 -13.27 2.79 -0.91
C ILE A 138 -13.31 2.04 -2.23
N LEU A 139 -12.68 0.87 -2.23
CA LEU A 139 -12.70 -0.11 -3.31
C LEU A 139 -13.46 -1.33 -2.81
N SER A 140 -14.50 -1.74 -3.52
CA SER A 140 -15.35 -2.88 -3.18
C SER A 140 -15.15 -4.00 -4.20
N ALA A 141 -14.96 -5.23 -3.71
CA ALA A 141 -14.85 -6.40 -4.56
C ALA A 141 -16.09 -6.58 -5.43
N THR A 142 -15.89 -6.97 -6.69
CA THR A 142 -16.96 -7.26 -7.65
C THR A 142 -17.30 -8.74 -7.70
N SER A 143 -16.48 -9.61 -7.09
CA SER A 143 -16.69 -11.05 -6.95
C SER A 143 -16.57 -11.48 -5.49
N GLU A 144 -17.30 -12.54 -5.14
CA GLU A 144 -17.22 -13.16 -3.81
C GLU A 144 -15.95 -14.01 -3.62
N ASP A 145 -15.24 -14.31 -4.69
CA ASP A 145 -13.98 -15.07 -4.64
C ASP A 145 -12.78 -14.21 -4.25
N GLU A 146 -12.93 -12.87 -4.23
CA GLU A 146 -11.85 -11.97 -3.84
C GLU A 146 -11.56 -12.07 -2.34
N PHE A 147 -10.27 -12.22 -1.99
CA PHE A 147 -9.82 -12.28 -0.60
C PHE A 147 -10.19 -11.02 0.18
N ALA A 148 -9.86 -9.85 -0.34
CA ALA A 148 -10.25 -8.58 0.25
C ALA A 148 -11.66 -8.19 -0.23
N ARG A 149 -12.62 -8.03 0.68
CA ARG A 149 -13.98 -7.57 0.38
C ARG A 149 -14.05 -6.09 0.13
N THR A 150 -13.33 -5.33 0.96
CA THR A 150 -13.18 -3.89 0.80
C THR A 150 -11.75 -3.46 1.06
N ILE A 151 -11.34 -2.41 0.36
CA ILE A 151 -10.05 -1.75 0.57
C ILE A 151 -10.32 -0.26 0.67
N GLU A 152 -9.95 0.35 1.78
CA GLU A 152 -9.99 1.79 1.95
C GLU A 152 -8.58 2.36 1.75
N LEU A 153 -8.49 3.49 1.04
CA LEU A 153 -7.23 4.14 0.71
C LEU A 153 -7.28 5.59 1.15
N TRP A 154 -6.25 6.03 1.87
CA TRP A 154 -6.03 7.45 2.17
C TRP A 154 -4.83 7.94 1.38
N VAL A 155 -5.10 8.78 0.40
CA VAL A 155 -4.11 9.32 -0.54
C VAL A 155 -3.83 10.77 -0.19
N ASN A 156 -2.60 11.08 0.17
CA ASN A 156 -2.19 12.45 0.46
C ASN A 156 -2.40 13.36 -0.77
N LYS A 157 -3.14 14.46 -0.60
CA LYS A 157 -3.54 15.32 -1.71
C LYS A 157 -2.39 16.03 -2.41
N SER A 158 -1.30 16.30 -1.71
CA SER A 158 -0.15 17.02 -2.26
C SER A 158 0.82 16.10 -2.98
N THR A 159 1.02 14.88 -2.50
CA THR A 159 2.03 13.95 -3.01
C THR A 159 1.44 12.85 -3.90
N LEU A 160 0.15 12.56 -3.79
CA LEU A 160 -0.54 11.41 -4.38
C LEU A 160 0.02 10.05 -3.91
N ILE A 161 0.62 10.01 -2.70
CA ILE A 161 1.10 8.79 -2.07
C ILE A 161 0.04 8.29 -1.08
N MET A 162 -0.16 6.98 -1.04
CA MET A 162 -1.02 6.33 -0.06
C MET A 162 -0.33 6.34 1.31
N SER A 163 -0.95 6.99 2.30
CA SER A 163 -0.45 7.06 3.68
C SER A 163 -1.08 6.00 4.57
N ARG A 164 -2.29 5.53 4.22
CA ARG A 164 -2.98 4.46 4.92
C ARG A 164 -3.75 3.60 3.94
N ILE A 165 -3.72 2.29 4.18
CA ILE A 165 -4.50 1.29 3.46
C ILE A 165 -5.19 0.43 4.52
N LYS A 166 -6.52 0.24 4.39
CA LYS A 166 -7.25 -0.72 5.22
C LYS A 166 -7.88 -1.78 4.32
N GLN A 167 -7.67 -3.02 4.65
CA GLN A 167 -8.27 -4.18 3.96
C GLN A 167 -9.19 -4.92 4.92
N VAL A 168 -10.37 -5.28 4.46
CA VAL A 168 -11.28 -6.18 5.18
C VAL A 168 -11.43 -7.46 4.36
N ASP A 169 -11.10 -8.60 4.96
CA ASP A 169 -11.19 -9.91 4.30
C ASP A 169 -12.63 -10.50 4.34
N ALA A 170 -12.79 -11.68 3.74
CA ALA A 170 -14.09 -12.38 3.70
C ALA A 170 -14.61 -12.79 5.06
N ASN A 171 -13.74 -12.95 6.07
CA ASN A 171 -14.11 -13.31 7.46
C ASN A 171 -14.38 -12.07 8.31
N GLY A 172 -14.18 -10.87 7.75
CA GLY A 172 -14.33 -9.60 8.42
C GLY A 172 -13.14 -9.22 9.30
N ASN A 173 -12.00 -9.91 9.17
CA ASN A 173 -10.76 -9.44 9.75
C ASN A 173 -10.29 -8.19 9.01
N ASP A 174 -9.68 -7.26 9.71
CA ASP A 174 -9.13 -6.07 9.09
C ASP A 174 -7.62 -5.92 9.29
N SER A 175 -6.95 -5.47 8.24
CA SER A 175 -5.55 -5.11 8.23
C SER A 175 -5.42 -3.64 7.87
N ILE A 176 -4.83 -2.86 8.75
CA ILE A 176 -4.56 -1.43 8.53
C ILE A 176 -3.05 -1.25 8.40
N TYR A 177 -2.61 -0.71 7.27
CA TYR A 177 -1.23 -0.33 7.01
C TYR A 177 -1.12 1.20 7.03
N GLU A 178 -0.27 1.73 7.88
CA GLU A 178 0.05 3.16 7.94
C GLU A 178 1.53 3.35 7.58
N VAL A 179 1.82 4.30 6.70
CA VAL A 179 3.20 4.61 6.28
C VAL A 179 3.53 6.04 6.65
N THR A 180 4.66 6.20 7.33
CA THR A 180 5.21 7.49 7.78
C THR A 180 6.64 7.66 7.27
N ASP A 181 7.23 8.83 7.48
CA ASP A 181 8.62 9.16 7.04
C ASP A 181 8.93 8.79 5.60
N ILE A 182 7.96 9.04 4.71
CA ILE A 182 8.02 8.64 3.31
C ILE A 182 9.12 9.43 2.59
N LYS A 183 10.10 8.70 2.03
CA LYS A 183 11.17 9.21 1.19
C LYS A 183 10.94 8.77 -0.25
N LEU A 184 10.81 9.73 -1.15
CA LEU A 184 10.59 9.47 -2.58
C LEU A 184 11.92 9.51 -3.33
N ASN A 185 12.15 8.53 -4.19
CA ASN A 185 13.34 8.36 -5.00
C ASN A 185 14.67 8.40 -4.19
N PRO A 186 14.76 7.69 -3.03
CA PRO A 186 16.04 7.54 -2.35
C PRO A 186 17.04 6.83 -3.28
N ASN A 187 18.32 7.12 -3.10
CA ASN A 187 19.38 6.46 -3.87
C ASN A 187 19.61 5.05 -3.31
N LEU A 188 19.08 4.03 -4.00
CA LEU A 188 19.19 2.61 -3.64
C LEU A 188 19.93 1.84 -4.72
N SER A 189 20.73 0.87 -4.30
CA SER A 189 21.50 -0.04 -5.16
C SER A 189 20.83 -1.43 -5.23
N ASP A 190 21.29 -2.29 -6.13
CA ASP A 190 20.82 -3.69 -6.18
C ASP A 190 21.17 -4.47 -4.91
N GLN A 191 22.23 -4.08 -4.20
CA GLN A 191 22.65 -4.74 -2.96
C GLN A 191 21.65 -4.51 -1.81
N ASP A 192 20.91 -3.39 -1.83
CA ASP A 192 19.88 -3.12 -0.83
C ASP A 192 18.72 -4.12 -0.90
N PHE A 193 18.56 -4.79 -2.06
CA PHE A 193 17.52 -5.80 -2.33
C PHE A 193 18.07 -7.23 -2.40
N LYS A 194 19.18 -7.49 -1.74
CA LYS A 194 19.75 -8.83 -1.55
C LYS A 194 19.86 -9.15 -0.07
N LEU A 195 19.67 -10.41 0.26
CA LEU A 195 19.90 -10.92 1.60
C LEU A 195 21.18 -11.77 1.60
N THR A 196 22.13 -11.42 2.46
CA THR A 196 23.23 -12.31 2.81
C THR A 196 22.79 -13.15 4.00
N VAL A 197 22.82 -14.48 3.85
CA VAL A 197 22.48 -15.41 4.95
C VAL A 197 23.49 -15.22 6.08
N PRO A 198 23.06 -14.87 7.30
CA PRO A 198 23.98 -14.73 8.42
C PRO A 198 24.58 -16.08 8.83
N GLU A 199 25.77 -16.04 9.44
CA GLU A 199 26.42 -17.23 9.97
C GLU A 199 25.52 -17.91 11.04
N GLY A 200 25.43 -19.24 10.98
CA GLY A 200 24.59 -20.02 11.90
C GLY A 200 23.11 -20.11 11.54
N TYR A 201 22.67 -19.47 10.44
CA TYR A 201 21.28 -19.63 9.97
C TYR A 201 21.13 -20.82 9.04
N GLU A 202 20.08 -21.60 9.26
CA GLU A 202 19.67 -22.65 8.33
C GLU A 202 19.04 -22.04 7.07
N THR A 203 19.33 -22.61 5.90
CA THR A 203 18.72 -22.18 4.63
C THR A 203 17.78 -23.27 4.13
N VAL A 204 16.53 -22.90 3.84
CA VAL A 204 15.54 -23.76 3.19
C VAL A 204 15.20 -23.14 1.83
N ASP A 205 15.56 -23.83 0.74
CA ASP A 205 15.27 -23.41 -0.63
C ASP A 205 14.00 -24.13 -1.11
N LEU A 206 12.98 -23.35 -1.45
CA LEU A 206 11.65 -23.81 -1.89
C LEU A 206 11.42 -23.62 -3.39
N ARG A 207 12.44 -23.19 -4.14
CA ARG A 207 12.34 -22.92 -5.59
C ARG A 207 12.31 -24.15 -6.44
#